data_0d7aa80d67822d329bfb740d4c64903f
#
_entry.id   0d7aa80d67822d329bfb740d4c64903f
#
_cell.length_a   1.000
_cell.length_b   1.000
_cell.length_c   1.000
_cell.angle_alpha   90.00
_cell.angle_beta   90.00
_cell.angle_gamma   90.00
#
_symmetry.space_group_name_H-M   'P 1'
#
loop_
_entity.id
_entity.type
_entity.pdbx_description
1 polymer ?
#
loop_
_entity_poly.entity_id
_entity_poly.type
_entity_poly.pdbx_seq_one_letter_code
_entity_poly.pdbx_strand_id
1 'polypeptide(L)'
;VLAATAAQADAAATIIANAVDVDDPAIRRLPASQCKDDSDLGDIPVTVDVPPLAPATVRRALDAGAACARRLQNGGNAWAAMLVCQGQWRLVEPLCSITAATPRDAVGSVFA
;
A
#
# COMPACT_ATOMS: atom_id res chain seq x y z
N VAL A 1 -7.36 -2.28 0.57
CA VAL A 1 -7.53 -1.99 -0.86
C VAL A 1 -8.91 -2.44 -1.32
N LEU A 2 -9.53 -1.62 -2.14
CA LEU A 2 -10.74 -1.98 -2.88
C LEU A 2 -10.34 -2.22 -4.33
N ALA A 3 -10.87 -3.26 -4.92
CA ALA A 3 -10.60 -3.61 -6.31
C ALA A 3 -11.79 -4.40 -6.89
N ALA A 4 -11.70 -4.75 -8.16
CA ALA A 4 -12.79 -5.46 -8.83
C ALA A 4 -13.02 -6.86 -8.30
N THR A 5 -11.98 -7.53 -7.83
CA THR A 5 -12.07 -8.87 -7.26
C THR A 5 -11.23 -8.98 -6.01
N ALA A 6 -11.52 -9.98 -5.20
CA ALA A 6 -10.73 -10.24 -3.99
C ALA A 6 -9.27 -10.55 -4.34
N ALA A 7 -9.05 -11.29 -5.41
CA ALA A 7 -7.70 -11.63 -5.84
C ALA A 7 -6.90 -10.38 -6.25
N GLN A 8 -7.54 -9.45 -6.96
CA GLN A 8 -6.90 -8.18 -7.31
C GLN A 8 -6.61 -7.34 -6.07
N ALA A 9 -7.55 -7.29 -5.12
CA ALA A 9 -7.36 -6.53 -3.89
C ALA A 9 -6.19 -7.07 -3.10
N ASP A 10 -6.07 -8.38 -2.99
CA ASP A 10 -4.97 -9.03 -2.27
C ASP A 10 -3.63 -8.76 -2.95
N ALA A 11 -3.55 -8.93 -4.24
CA ALA A 11 -2.33 -8.67 -4.99
C ALA A 11 -1.91 -7.20 -4.89
N ALA A 12 -2.87 -6.29 -5.06
CA ALA A 12 -2.60 -4.86 -4.97
C ALA A 12 -2.15 -4.47 -3.56
N ALA A 13 -2.77 -5.03 -2.54
CA ALA A 13 -2.39 -4.74 -1.16
C ALA A 13 -0.95 -5.15 -0.88
N THR A 14 -0.53 -6.29 -1.40
CA THR A 14 0.85 -6.76 -1.25
C THR A 14 1.84 -5.82 -1.94
N ILE A 15 1.53 -5.43 -3.16
CA ILE A 15 2.40 -4.54 -3.94
C ILE A 15 2.51 -3.17 -3.25
N ILE A 16 1.38 -2.62 -2.82
CA ILE A 16 1.35 -1.31 -2.17
C ILE A 16 2.07 -1.37 -0.83
N ALA A 17 1.83 -2.40 -0.04
CA ALA A 17 2.49 -2.54 1.26
C ALA A 17 4.01 -2.60 1.11
N ASN A 18 4.50 -3.30 0.10
CA ASN A 18 5.93 -3.35 -0.17
C ASN A 18 6.49 -2.02 -0.67
N ALA A 19 5.66 -1.16 -1.23
CA ALA A 19 6.07 0.16 -1.68
C ALA A 19 6.07 1.19 -0.56
N VAL A 20 5.41 0.92 0.56
CA VAL A 20 5.52 1.74 1.77
C VAL A 20 6.89 1.46 2.36
N ASP A 21 7.88 2.13 1.85
CA ASP A 21 9.26 1.85 2.15
C ASP A 21 10.09 3.13 2.05
N VAL A 22 11.18 3.14 2.79
CA VAL A 22 12.11 4.24 2.79
C VAL A 22 13.49 3.68 3.12
N ASP A 23 14.52 4.28 2.55
CA ASP A 23 15.89 3.88 2.82
C ASP A 23 16.36 4.58 4.09
N ASP A 24 16.22 3.91 5.22
CA ASP A 24 16.62 4.42 6.52
C ASP A 24 17.52 3.38 7.20
N PRO A 25 18.71 3.78 7.66
CA PRO A 25 19.65 2.82 8.26
C PRO A 25 19.13 2.15 9.53
N ALA A 26 18.11 2.70 10.18
CA ALA A 26 17.53 2.07 11.36
C ALA A 26 16.68 0.85 10.99
N ILE A 27 16.25 0.73 9.74
CA ILE A 27 15.48 -0.42 9.30
C ILE A 27 16.44 -1.57 9.06
N ARG A 28 16.21 -2.69 9.74
CA ARG A 28 17.06 -3.87 9.57
C ARG A 28 16.54 -4.75 8.46
N ARG A 29 17.43 -5.13 7.58
CA ARG A 29 17.14 -6.05 6.47
C ARG A 29 18.17 -7.14 6.47
N LEU A 30 17.74 -8.35 6.17
CA LEU A 30 18.60 -9.52 6.05
C LEU A 30 18.22 -10.28 4.80
N PRO A 31 19.15 -11.07 4.21
CA PRO A 31 18.77 -11.97 3.14
C PRO A 31 17.67 -12.92 3.60
N ALA A 32 16.69 -13.18 2.75
CA ALA A 32 15.57 -14.03 3.10
C ALA A 32 16.01 -15.41 3.57
N SER A 33 17.09 -15.93 3.00
CA SER A 33 17.65 -17.23 3.36
C SER A 33 18.13 -17.28 4.81
N GLN A 34 18.48 -16.15 5.40
CA GLN A 34 18.89 -16.10 6.82
C GLN A 34 17.69 -16.02 7.75
N CYS A 35 16.52 -15.67 7.25
CA CYS A 35 15.31 -15.56 8.06
C CYS A 35 14.53 -16.87 8.07
N LYS A 36 14.64 -17.63 7.01
CA LYS A 36 13.89 -18.87 6.84
C LYS A 36 14.65 -19.78 5.89
N ASP A 37 14.98 -20.99 6.35
CA ASP A 37 15.79 -21.93 5.57
C ASP A 37 15.18 -22.30 4.23
N ASP A 38 13.86 -22.39 4.15
CA ASP A 38 13.17 -22.81 2.94
C ASP A 38 12.63 -21.63 2.12
N SER A 39 13.22 -20.47 2.30
CA SER A 39 12.72 -19.30 1.60
C SER A 39 13.00 -19.39 0.09
N ASP A 40 11.98 -19.22 -0.71
CA ASP A 40 12.13 -19.17 -2.16
C ASP A 40 12.78 -17.85 -2.61
N LEU A 41 12.90 -16.88 -1.73
CA LEU A 41 13.47 -15.58 -2.05
C LEU A 41 15.01 -15.58 -2.04
N GLY A 42 15.64 -16.63 -1.51
CA GLY A 42 17.08 -16.73 -1.50
C GLY A 42 17.75 -15.60 -0.75
N ASP A 43 18.63 -14.86 -1.43
CA ASP A 43 19.38 -13.77 -0.83
C ASP A 43 18.74 -12.41 -1.00
N ILE A 44 17.49 -12.33 -1.45
CA ILE A 44 16.79 -11.06 -1.58
C ILE A 44 16.63 -10.45 -0.19
N PRO A 45 17.01 -9.17 0.01
CA PRO A 45 16.87 -8.54 1.30
C PRO A 45 15.40 -8.41 1.70
N VAL A 46 15.10 -8.80 2.92
CA VAL A 46 13.76 -8.63 3.50
C VAL A 46 13.86 -7.81 4.77
N THR A 47 12.84 -7.05 5.06
CA THR A 47 12.78 -6.24 6.27
C THR A 47 12.47 -7.13 7.45
N VAL A 48 13.31 -7.09 8.48
CA VAL A 48 13.15 -7.92 9.67
C VAL A 48 12.84 -7.11 10.92
N ASP A 49 13.10 -5.82 10.92
CA ASP A 49 12.80 -4.96 12.04
C ASP A 49 12.66 -3.52 11.59
N VAL A 50 11.60 -2.86 12.03
CA VAL A 50 11.36 -1.44 11.76
C VAL A 50 11.08 -0.77 13.09
N PRO A 51 12.05 -0.04 13.64
CA PRO A 51 11.84 0.69 14.89
C PRO A 51 10.94 1.90 14.64
N PRO A 52 10.50 2.60 15.70
CA PRO A 52 9.82 3.87 15.51
C PRO A 52 10.68 4.81 14.68
N LEU A 53 10.11 5.38 13.64
CA LEU A 53 10.81 6.28 12.73
C LEU A 53 10.35 7.72 12.98
N ALA A 54 11.18 8.68 12.55
CA ALA A 54 10.78 10.08 12.62
C ALA A 54 9.51 10.31 11.78
N PRO A 55 8.61 11.19 12.21
CA PRO A 55 7.36 11.42 11.47
C PRO A 55 7.58 11.79 10.00
N ALA A 56 8.62 12.55 9.70
CA ALA A 56 8.91 12.90 8.31
C ALA A 56 9.32 11.68 7.49
N THR A 57 10.04 10.73 8.10
CA THR A 57 10.44 9.49 7.44
C THR A 57 9.22 8.62 7.15
N VAL A 58 8.30 8.53 8.12
CA VAL A 58 7.05 7.79 7.93
C VAL A 58 6.22 8.41 6.80
N ARG A 59 6.17 9.74 6.72
CA ARG A 59 5.46 10.41 5.64
C ARG A 59 6.04 10.05 4.27
N ARG A 60 7.37 10.03 4.16
CA ARG A 60 8.01 9.66 2.89
C ARG A 60 7.69 8.22 2.50
N ALA A 61 7.69 7.31 3.45
CA ALA A 61 7.33 5.92 3.19
C ALA A 61 5.89 5.81 2.71
N LEU A 62 4.97 6.49 3.39
CA LEU A 62 3.56 6.50 2.99
C LEU A 62 3.36 7.14 1.62
N ASP A 63 4.08 8.22 1.32
CA ASP A 63 4.00 8.87 0.01
C ASP A 63 4.45 7.93 -1.11
N ALA A 64 5.48 7.14 -0.87
CA ALA A 64 5.93 6.15 -1.84
C ALA A 64 4.86 5.08 -2.07
N GLY A 65 4.25 4.60 -1.00
CA GLY A 65 3.15 3.63 -1.10
C GLY A 65 1.94 4.22 -1.82
N ALA A 66 1.59 5.47 -1.52
CA ALA A 66 0.46 6.14 -2.16
C ALA A 66 0.71 6.34 -3.66
N ALA A 67 1.94 6.67 -4.05
CA ALA A 67 2.29 6.79 -5.46
C ALA A 67 2.11 5.45 -6.19
N CYS A 68 2.52 4.36 -5.55
CA CYS A 68 2.31 3.02 -6.09
C CYS A 68 0.80 2.72 -6.24
N ALA A 69 0.02 3.05 -5.22
CA ALA A 69 -1.43 2.83 -5.25
C ALA A 69 -2.09 3.59 -6.40
N ARG A 70 -1.65 4.82 -6.65
CA ARG A 70 -2.18 5.60 -7.77
C ARG A 70 -1.82 5.01 -9.12
N ARG A 71 -0.63 4.45 -9.25
CA ARG A 71 -0.26 3.75 -10.49
C ARG A 71 -1.14 2.54 -10.74
N LEU A 72 -1.42 1.75 -9.71
CA LEU A 72 -2.32 0.62 -9.83
C LEU A 72 -3.75 1.07 -10.14
N GLN A 73 -4.18 2.17 -9.54
CA GLN A 73 -5.49 2.74 -9.78
C GLN A 73 -5.63 3.20 -11.24
N ASN A 74 -4.62 3.87 -11.77
CA ASN A 74 -4.60 4.32 -13.16
C ASN A 74 -4.60 3.16 -14.14
N GLY A 75 -4.00 2.04 -13.77
CA GLY A 75 -4.00 0.83 -14.58
C GLY A 75 -5.24 -0.03 -14.42
N GLY A 76 -6.19 0.36 -13.58
CA GLY A 76 -7.40 -0.42 -13.37
C GLY A 76 -7.24 -1.58 -12.41
N ASN A 77 -6.12 -1.71 -11.72
CA ASN A 77 -5.84 -2.83 -10.83
C ASN A 77 -6.25 -2.59 -9.38
N ALA A 78 -6.67 -1.40 -9.06
CA ALA A 78 -7.22 -1.06 -7.76
C ALA A 78 -8.18 0.10 -7.92
N TRP A 79 -9.17 0.19 -7.05
CA TRP A 79 -10.13 1.29 -7.06
C TRP A 79 -9.77 2.35 -6.01
N ALA A 80 -9.36 1.90 -4.84
CA ALA A 80 -9.03 2.76 -3.73
C ALA A 80 -8.12 2.03 -2.77
N ALA A 81 -7.40 2.78 -1.94
CA ALA A 81 -6.54 2.19 -0.94
C ALA A 81 -6.44 3.11 0.28
N MET A 82 -6.29 2.52 1.44
CA MET A 82 -5.93 3.23 2.65
C MET A 82 -4.64 2.61 3.19
N LEU A 83 -3.66 3.44 3.46
CA LEU A 83 -2.36 3.02 3.95
C LEU A 83 -2.17 3.56 5.36
N VAL A 84 -1.65 2.72 6.23
CA VAL A 84 -1.39 3.10 7.62
C VAL A 84 0.04 2.67 7.98
N CYS A 85 0.78 3.55 8.60
CA CYS A 85 2.13 3.25 9.05
C CYS A 85 2.45 4.08 10.28
N GLN A 86 2.74 3.42 11.38
CA GLN A 86 3.17 4.05 12.63
C GLN A 86 2.32 5.27 13.04
N GLY A 87 1.01 5.09 13.01
CA GLY A 87 0.08 6.11 13.45
C GLY A 87 -0.28 7.17 12.42
N GLN A 88 0.33 7.14 11.26
CA GLN A 88 -0.02 8.02 10.15
C GLN A 88 -0.75 7.25 9.08
N TRP A 89 -1.50 7.94 8.24
CA TRP A 89 -2.26 7.29 7.19
C TRP A 89 -2.36 8.13 5.94
N ARG A 90 -2.68 7.48 4.81
CA ARG A 90 -2.97 8.12 3.52
C ARG A 90 -4.17 7.43 2.92
N LEU A 91 -5.02 8.20 2.29
CA LEU A 91 -6.16 7.68 1.56
C LEU A 91 -5.98 7.97 0.08
N VAL A 92 -6.11 6.93 -0.75
CA VAL A 92 -6.17 7.07 -2.20
C VAL A 92 -7.61 6.85 -2.59
N GLU A 93 -8.31 7.94 -2.88
CA GLU A 93 -9.74 7.90 -3.13
C GLU A 93 -10.06 7.35 -4.50
N PRO A 94 -11.25 6.75 -4.67
CA PRO A 94 -11.66 6.24 -5.98
C PRO A 94 -11.71 7.36 -7.02
N LEU A 95 -11.20 7.07 -8.22
CA LEU A 95 -11.24 8.05 -9.29
C LEU A 95 -12.67 8.40 -9.68
N CYS A 96 -13.52 7.41 -9.68
CA CYS A 96 -14.89 7.64 -10.13
C CYS A 96 -15.73 8.41 -9.13
N SER A 97 -15.24 8.64 -7.94
CA SER A 97 -16.01 9.42 -6.99
C SER A 97 -16.30 10.80 -7.50
N ILE A 98 -15.51 11.22 -8.42
CA ILE A 98 -15.68 12.51 -8.96
C ILE A 98 -16.91 12.62 -9.76
N THR A 99 -17.18 11.61 -10.51
CA THR A 99 -18.29 11.72 -11.36
C THR A 99 -19.52 11.55 -10.60
N ALA A 100 -19.42 10.97 -9.55
CA ALA A 100 -20.55 10.68 -8.90
C ALA A 100 -21.27 11.81 -8.52
N ALA A 101 -20.78 12.66 -8.68
CA ALA A 101 -21.46 13.64 -8.31
C ALA A 101 -22.78 13.48 -8.69
N THR A 102 -23.21 12.93 -8.87
CA THR A 102 -24.32 12.83 -9.03
C THR A 102 -25.07 12.27 -8.25
N PRO A 103 -25.38 12.31 -7.71
CA PRO A 103 -25.88 11.91 -7.07
C PRO A 103 -26.45 11.42 -6.35
N ARG A 104 -26.60 11.27 -6.35
CA ARG A 104 -27.01 10.72 -5.87
C ARG A 104 -27.32 10.06 -5.58
N ASP A 105 -27.34 10.00 -5.80
CA ASP A 105 -27.50 9.28 -5.76
C ASP A 105 -27.25 8.52 -5.76
N ALA A 106 -27.00 8.52 -6.10
CA ALA A 106 -26.73 7.72 -6.14
C ALA A 106 -26.23 7.14 -5.60
N VAL A 107 -26.04 7.35 -5.31
CA VAL A 107 -25.68 6.76 -4.71
C VAL A 107 -25.86 6.16 -3.99
N GLY A 108 -26.02 6.31 -3.82
CA GLY A 108 -26.02 5.88 -3.09
C GLY A 108 -26.01 4.82 -2.77
N SER A 109 -26.01 4.35 -2.93
CA SER A 109 -25.97 3.28 -2.59
C SER A 109 -25.10 2.47 -2.86
N VAL A 110 -24.38 2.62 -3.20
CA VAL A 110 -23.56 1.82 -3.38
C VAL A 110 -22.83 1.41 -2.42
N PHE A 111 -22.60 1.75 -1.60
CA PHE A 111 -22.05 1.24 -0.64
C PHE A 111 -22.47 1.89 0.31
N ALA A 112 -23.09 2.03 0.02
CA ALA A 112 -23.54 2.40 0.94
C ALA A 112 -23.74 1.56 1.16
#